data_0d6cc09e430d5b0181685a04f0b56a94
#
_entry.id   0d6cc09e430d5b0181685a04f0b56a94
#
_cell.length_a   1.000
_cell.length_b   1.000
_cell.length_c   1.000
_cell.angle_alpha   90.00
_cell.angle_beta   90.00
_cell.angle_gamma   90.00
#
_symmetry.space_group_name_H-M   'P 1'
#
loop_
_entity.id
_entity.type
_entity.pdbx_description
1 polymer ?
#
loop_
_entity_poly.entity_id
_entity_poly.type
_entity_poly.pdbx_seq_one_letter_code
_entity_poly.pdbx_strand_id
1 'polypeptide(L)'
;NEYRLAFSRLDELRIGYDLESRKLSFADYKAQLEPIEHDLQILLEQIDDPEIKAHFRQKQHLWFQNRRTVYASVLAMRLREGEATPDENFNAFVQSLDVNDPKECNEYMVYEIIYWQQAQDSAFRTEERKIDYLNRLDHLVSNQEMKNEFATKYMKMAISGELGRPLDKEIKRYNEICTDGTMRNQIAEQYKEYLRVYGNLMPGKPAPDFELIDDKGEKCRLSDLKGTYVFVDVWATWCKGCVMEIPYMEKLQEHFANDKRITLISISWDYTQKVWLDYLKKR
;
A
#
# COMPACT_ATOMS: atom_id res chain seq x y z
N ASN A 1 31.05 -15.38 -3.96
CA ASN A 1 30.05 -15.51 -5.03
C ASN A 1 28.78 -16.26 -4.60
N GLU A 2 28.93 -17.29 -3.78
CA GLU A 2 27.81 -18.12 -3.26
C GLU A 2 26.91 -17.31 -2.31
N TYR A 3 27.49 -16.52 -1.39
CA TYR A 3 26.71 -15.65 -0.53
C TYR A 3 25.85 -14.67 -1.32
N ARG A 4 26.44 -14.02 -2.34
CA ARG A 4 25.71 -13.06 -3.18
C ARG A 4 24.52 -13.70 -3.91
N LEU A 5 24.71 -14.93 -4.38
CA LEU A 5 23.64 -15.70 -5.04
C LEU A 5 22.57 -16.13 -4.03
N ALA A 6 22.96 -16.64 -2.87
CA ALA A 6 22.03 -17.01 -1.80
C ALA A 6 21.24 -15.80 -1.31
N PHE A 7 21.92 -14.67 -1.06
CA PHE A 7 21.28 -13.43 -0.60
C PHE A 7 20.29 -12.87 -1.64
N SER A 8 20.60 -12.94 -2.95
CA SER A 8 19.69 -12.48 -4.00
C SER A 8 18.39 -13.28 -4.10
N ARG A 9 18.36 -14.51 -3.58
CA ARG A 9 17.15 -15.35 -3.53
C ARG A 9 16.25 -15.10 -2.34
N LEU A 10 16.69 -14.30 -1.37
CA LEU A 10 15.88 -13.99 -0.19
C LEU A 10 14.56 -13.30 -0.55
N ASP A 11 14.55 -12.47 -1.59
CA ASP A 11 13.35 -11.75 -2.03
C ASP A 11 12.31 -12.67 -2.67
N GLU A 12 12.71 -13.91 -3.07
CA GLU A 12 11.80 -14.96 -3.54
C GLU A 12 11.03 -15.62 -2.38
N LEU A 13 11.51 -15.46 -1.15
CA LEU A 13 10.87 -16.01 0.04
C LEU A 13 9.62 -15.21 0.39
N ARG A 14 8.47 -15.88 0.42
CA ARG A 14 7.17 -15.27 0.76
C ARG A 14 6.82 -15.36 2.24
N ILE A 15 7.79 -15.56 3.12
CA ILE A 15 7.57 -15.63 4.56
C ILE A 15 6.91 -14.32 5.04
N GLY A 16 5.79 -14.44 5.71
CA GLY A 16 5.00 -13.31 6.20
C GLY A 16 3.91 -12.81 5.25
N TYR A 17 3.92 -13.21 3.97
CA TYR A 17 2.90 -12.81 3.00
C TYR A 17 1.90 -13.92 2.65
N ASP A 18 2.13 -15.15 3.10
CA ASP A 18 1.24 -16.27 2.88
C ASP A 18 0.18 -16.41 3.99
N LEU A 19 -0.90 -17.16 3.70
CA LEU A 19 -2.02 -17.33 4.62
C LEU A 19 -1.65 -18.12 5.89
N GLU A 20 -0.66 -19.00 5.82
CA GLU A 20 -0.23 -19.81 6.98
C GLU A 20 0.56 -18.94 7.96
N SER A 21 1.43 -18.06 7.48
CA SER A 21 2.14 -17.10 8.32
C SER A 21 1.20 -16.22 9.14
N ARG A 22 -0.02 -15.98 8.65
CA ARG A 22 -1.03 -15.19 9.38
C ARG A 22 -1.52 -15.82 10.67
N LYS A 23 -1.33 -17.13 10.85
CA LYS A 23 -1.80 -17.86 12.04
C LYS A 23 -0.71 -18.02 13.10
N LEU A 24 0.54 -17.71 12.78
CA LEU A 24 1.67 -17.90 13.68
C LEU A 24 1.72 -16.85 14.78
N SER A 25 2.25 -17.21 15.95
CA SER A 25 2.76 -16.23 16.90
C SER A 25 4.02 -15.55 16.34
N PHE A 26 4.41 -14.41 16.90
CA PHE A 26 5.67 -13.79 16.48
C PHE A 26 6.88 -14.67 16.73
N ALA A 27 6.87 -15.43 17.82
CA ALA A 27 7.94 -16.38 18.14
C ALA A 27 8.07 -17.47 17.06
N ASP A 28 6.95 -18.08 16.65
CA ASP A 28 6.94 -19.11 15.60
C ASP A 28 7.29 -18.55 14.23
N TYR A 29 6.81 -17.34 13.95
CA TYR A 29 7.16 -16.59 12.73
C TYR A 29 8.67 -16.33 12.65
N LYS A 30 9.26 -15.83 13.73
CA LYS A 30 10.70 -15.57 13.85
C LYS A 30 11.51 -16.85 13.69
N ALA A 31 11.05 -17.97 14.28
CA ALA A 31 11.71 -19.27 14.19
C ALA A 31 11.84 -19.79 12.74
N GLN A 32 10.96 -19.37 11.83
CA GLN A 32 11.09 -19.69 10.40
C GLN A 32 12.25 -18.94 9.72
N LEU A 33 12.64 -17.79 10.23
CA LEU A 33 13.73 -16.99 9.68
C LEU A 33 15.11 -17.45 10.20
N GLU A 34 15.18 -18.02 11.39
CA GLU A 34 16.45 -18.37 12.07
C GLU A 34 17.34 -19.34 11.29
N PRO A 35 16.85 -20.43 10.66
CA PRO A 35 17.68 -21.31 9.85
C PRO A 35 18.31 -20.59 8.65
N ILE A 36 17.55 -19.72 8.01
CA ILE A 36 18.00 -18.97 6.83
C ILE A 36 19.07 -17.95 7.22
N GLU A 37 18.86 -17.26 8.34
CA GLU A 37 19.81 -16.33 8.91
C GLU A 37 21.13 -17.04 9.26
N HIS A 38 21.04 -18.21 9.87
CA HIS A 38 22.20 -19.03 10.22
C HIS A 38 23.01 -19.47 8.99
N ASP A 39 22.34 -20.00 7.97
CA ASP A 39 23.00 -20.47 6.73
C ASP A 39 23.69 -19.31 6.01
N LEU A 40 23.04 -18.15 5.94
CA LEU A 40 23.65 -16.95 5.36
C LEU A 40 24.82 -16.42 6.18
N GLN A 41 24.78 -16.56 7.51
CA GLN A 41 25.91 -16.19 8.37
C GLN A 41 27.13 -17.06 8.10
N ILE A 42 26.95 -18.40 7.90
CA ILE A 42 28.03 -19.31 7.53
C ILE A 42 28.68 -18.88 6.20
N LEU A 43 27.87 -18.57 5.19
CA LEU A 43 28.38 -18.10 3.89
C LEU A 43 29.07 -16.73 3.99
N LEU A 44 28.56 -15.85 4.84
CA LEU A 44 29.13 -14.52 5.07
C LEU A 44 30.54 -14.61 5.68
N GLU A 45 30.78 -15.55 6.59
CA GLU A 45 32.09 -15.74 7.20
C GLU A 45 33.16 -16.23 6.21
N GLN A 46 32.77 -16.81 5.07
CA GLN A 46 33.67 -17.24 3.99
C GLN A 46 34.14 -16.07 3.09
N ILE A 47 33.67 -14.87 3.30
CA ILE A 47 34.12 -13.70 2.55
C ILE A 47 35.43 -13.19 3.18
N ASP A 48 36.51 -13.21 2.42
CA ASP A 48 37.84 -12.81 2.90
C ASP A 48 37.99 -11.27 3.05
N ASP A 49 37.39 -10.53 2.09
CA ASP A 49 37.47 -9.07 2.09
C ASP A 49 36.63 -8.48 3.25
N PRO A 50 37.24 -7.76 4.19
CA PRO A 50 36.55 -7.26 5.37
C PRO A 50 35.54 -6.15 5.07
N GLU A 51 35.76 -5.32 4.03
CA GLU A 51 34.85 -4.25 3.66
C GLU A 51 33.59 -4.85 2.98
N ILE A 52 33.80 -5.79 2.09
CA ILE A 52 32.72 -6.54 1.44
C ILE A 52 31.92 -7.33 2.49
N LYS A 53 32.59 -8.00 3.41
CA LYS A 53 31.96 -8.74 4.52
C LYS A 53 31.11 -7.82 5.37
N ALA A 54 31.62 -6.67 5.79
CA ALA A 54 30.91 -5.68 6.60
C ALA A 54 29.68 -5.13 5.87
N HIS A 55 29.81 -4.82 4.58
CA HIS A 55 28.70 -4.35 3.76
C HIS A 55 27.55 -5.37 3.67
N PHE A 56 27.86 -6.64 3.40
CA PHE A 56 26.83 -7.67 3.34
C PHE A 56 26.26 -8.04 4.70
N ARG A 57 27.04 -7.98 5.77
CA ARG A 57 26.55 -8.16 7.15
C ARG A 57 25.47 -7.12 7.48
N GLN A 58 25.73 -5.86 7.13
CA GLN A 58 24.78 -4.77 7.33
C GLN A 58 23.49 -4.98 6.52
N LYS A 59 23.60 -5.39 5.24
CA LYS A 59 22.45 -5.69 4.40
C LYS A 59 21.64 -6.86 4.92
N GLN A 60 22.31 -7.93 5.36
CA GLN A 60 21.65 -9.11 5.94
C GLN A 60 20.90 -8.71 7.21
N HIS A 61 21.55 -7.97 8.10
CA HIS A 61 20.91 -7.49 9.34
C HIS A 61 19.63 -6.71 9.06
N LEU A 62 19.68 -5.67 8.23
CA LEU A 62 18.50 -4.87 7.87
C LEU A 62 17.43 -5.70 7.17
N TRP A 63 17.80 -6.67 6.34
CA TRP A 63 16.81 -7.53 5.67
C TRP A 63 16.04 -8.37 6.68
N PHE A 64 16.72 -9.00 7.66
CA PHE A 64 16.05 -9.80 8.69
C PHE A 64 15.23 -8.94 9.65
N GLN A 65 15.71 -7.77 10.05
CA GLN A 65 14.93 -6.82 10.84
C GLN A 65 13.65 -6.42 10.11
N ASN A 66 13.77 -6.12 8.82
CA ASN A 66 12.64 -5.79 7.96
C ASN A 66 11.62 -6.93 7.90
N ARG A 67 12.08 -8.18 7.69
CA ARG A 67 11.19 -9.35 7.69
C ARG A 67 10.49 -9.56 9.03
N ARG A 68 11.16 -9.37 10.15
CA ARG A 68 10.53 -9.42 11.47
C ARG A 68 9.48 -8.32 11.62
N THR A 69 9.74 -7.14 11.09
CA THR A 69 8.80 -6.00 11.16
C THR A 69 7.55 -6.21 10.30
N VAL A 70 7.63 -6.95 9.17
CA VAL A 70 6.45 -7.32 8.34
C VAL A 70 5.34 -8.01 9.16
N TYR A 71 5.68 -8.64 10.27
CA TYR A 71 4.69 -9.20 11.19
C TYR A 71 3.69 -8.16 11.72
N ALA A 72 4.04 -6.87 11.72
CA ALA A 72 3.12 -5.76 12.00
C ALA A 72 1.89 -5.78 11.09
N SER A 73 2.08 -6.03 9.80
CA SER A 73 0.97 -6.18 8.84
C SER A 73 0.11 -7.40 9.13
N VAL A 74 0.69 -8.51 9.60
CA VAL A 74 -0.06 -9.70 10.03
C VAL A 74 -0.97 -9.35 11.21
N LEU A 75 -0.45 -8.67 12.23
CA LEU A 75 -1.23 -8.22 13.39
C LEU A 75 -2.32 -7.23 12.99
N ALA A 76 -2.01 -6.27 12.11
CA ALA A 76 -2.99 -5.30 11.61
C ALA A 76 -4.15 -5.97 10.86
N MET A 77 -3.89 -7.03 10.10
CA MET A 77 -4.93 -7.81 9.42
C MET A 77 -5.81 -8.56 10.42
N ARG A 78 -5.23 -9.23 11.41
CA ARG A 78 -5.98 -9.92 12.49
C ARG A 78 -6.90 -8.97 13.23
N LEU A 79 -6.42 -7.76 13.56
CA LEU A 79 -7.24 -6.72 14.18
C LEU A 79 -8.47 -6.34 13.34
N ARG A 80 -8.33 -6.29 12.02
CA ARG A 80 -9.45 -6.02 11.09
C ARG A 80 -10.47 -7.14 11.06
N GLU A 81 -10.03 -8.37 11.20
CA GLU A 81 -10.86 -9.57 11.22
C GLU A 81 -11.51 -9.82 12.59
N GLY A 82 -11.19 -8.99 13.59
CA GLY A 82 -11.72 -9.11 14.95
C GLY A 82 -10.95 -10.14 15.81
N GLU A 83 -9.81 -10.61 15.33
CA GLU A 83 -8.94 -11.60 15.98
C GLU A 83 -7.83 -10.89 16.79
N ALA A 84 -8.17 -9.86 17.54
CA ALA A 84 -7.18 -9.06 18.25
C ALA A 84 -6.54 -9.83 19.41
N THR A 85 -5.28 -10.16 19.29
CA THR A 85 -4.43 -10.54 20.42
C THR A 85 -3.16 -9.70 20.40
N PRO A 86 -2.83 -8.97 21.51
CA PRO A 86 -1.52 -8.37 21.65
C PRO A 86 -0.46 -9.49 21.60
N ASP A 87 0.57 -9.32 20.77
CA ASP A 87 1.73 -10.21 20.80
C ASP A 87 2.85 -9.51 21.58
N GLU A 88 3.05 -9.93 22.84
CA GLU A 88 4.04 -9.30 23.73
C GLU A 88 5.48 -9.46 23.20
N ASN A 89 5.77 -10.57 22.51
CA ASN A 89 7.09 -10.78 21.90
C ASN A 89 7.33 -9.81 20.74
N PHE A 90 6.29 -9.52 19.95
CA PHE A 90 6.40 -8.50 18.91
C PHE A 90 6.53 -7.09 19.49
N ASN A 91 5.78 -6.76 20.54
CA ASN A 91 5.92 -5.50 21.23
C ASN A 91 7.35 -5.30 21.76
N ALA A 92 7.92 -6.32 22.41
CA ALA A 92 9.28 -6.29 22.90
C ALA A 92 10.32 -6.12 21.77
N PHE A 93 10.09 -6.79 20.63
CA PHE A 93 10.93 -6.62 19.43
C PHE A 93 10.89 -5.17 18.93
N VAL A 94 9.70 -4.58 18.74
CA VAL A 94 9.56 -3.19 18.27
C VAL A 94 10.24 -2.21 19.23
N GLN A 95 10.09 -2.42 20.55
CA GLN A 95 10.76 -1.58 21.56
C GLN A 95 12.29 -1.72 21.55
N SER A 96 12.81 -2.85 21.09
CA SER A 96 14.28 -3.07 20.99
C SER A 96 14.91 -2.42 19.76
N LEU A 97 14.11 -1.99 18.77
CA LEU A 97 14.63 -1.35 17.54
C LEU A 97 15.05 0.10 17.81
N ASP A 98 16.26 0.45 17.43
CA ASP A 98 16.64 1.86 17.31
C ASP A 98 16.16 2.42 15.98
N VAL A 99 14.98 3.02 15.98
CA VAL A 99 14.38 3.62 14.80
C VAL A 99 15.10 4.90 14.31
N ASN A 100 16.14 5.35 15.03
CA ASN A 100 16.94 6.53 14.71
C ASN A 100 18.34 6.17 14.18
N ASP A 101 18.69 4.88 14.15
CA ASP A 101 19.93 4.40 13.54
C ASP A 101 19.63 3.84 12.14
N PRO A 102 20.21 4.43 11.07
CA PRO A 102 20.01 3.92 9.70
C PRO A 102 20.61 2.52 9.48
N LYS A 103 21.42 2.02 10.42
CA LYS A 103 21.93 0.65 10.41
C LYS A 103 20.95 -0.37 11.00
N GLU A 104 20.03 0.08 11.84
CA GLU A 104 19.05 -0.75 12.53
C GLU A 104 17.66 -0.67 11.92
N CYS A 105 17.32 0.46 11.28
CA CYS A 105 15.98 0.73 10.80
C CYS A 105 15.98 1.47 9.47
N ASN A 106 14.97 1.20 8.64
CA ASN A 106 14.69 1.89 7.38
C ASN A 106 13.23 2.37 7.32
N GLU A 107 12.90 3.10 6.25
CA GLU A 107 11.58 3.68 6.05
C GLU A 107 10.44 2.65 6.01
N TYR A 108 10.72 1.47 5.46
CA TYR A 108 9.71 0.42 5.35
C TYR A 108 9.35 -0.15 6.72
N MET A 109 10.33 -0.36 7.59
CA MET A 109 10.11 -0.83 8.97
C MET A 109 9.29 0.19 9.76
N VAL A 110 9.62 1.47 9.65
CA VAL A 110 8.86 2.55 10.31
C VAL A 110 7.42 2.60 9.75
N TYR A 111 7.25 2.42 8.45
CA TYR A 111 5.91 2.36 7.84
C TYR A 111 5.08 1.20 8.44
N GLU A 112 5.63 0.00 8.53
CA GLU A 112 4.96 -1.17 9.09
C GLU A 112 4.59 -0.97 10.58
N ILE A 113 5.49 -0.41 11.37
CA ILE A 113 5.25 -0.11 12.79
C ILE A 113 4.10 0.89 12.94
N ILE A 114 4.13 2.00 12.19
CA ILE A 114 3.06 3.02 12.24
C ILE A 114 1.74 2.44 11.75
N TYR A 115 1.76 1.64 10.67
CA TYR A 115 0.57 0.98 10.14
C TYR A 115 -0.09 0.06 11.17
N TRP A 116 0.70 -0.72 11.92
CA TRP A 116 0.21 -1.55 13.01
C TRP A 116 -0.34 -0.72 14.18
N GLN A 117 0.36 0.35 14.57
CA GLN A 117 -0.14 1.28 15.60
C GLN A 117 -1.47 1.91 15.19
N GLN A 118 -1.62 2.32 13.93
CA GLN A 118 -2.87 2.84 13.40
C GLN A 118 -4.00 1.81 13.43
N ALA A 119 -3.68 0.54 13.18
CA ALA A 119 -4.67 -0.53 13.21
C ALA A 119 -5.27 -0.77 14.60
N GLN A 120 -4.55 -0.43 15.66
CA GLN A 120 -5.02 -0.53 17.04
C GLN A 120 -5.98 0.60 17.43
N ASP A 121 -5.96 1.71 16.70
CA ASP A 121 -6.77 2.89 16.97
C ASP A 121 -8.01 2.95 16.07
N SER A 122 -9.08 3.58 16.56
CA SER A 122 -10.28 3.87 15.79
C SER A 122 -9.99 4.73 14.53
N ALA A 123 -8.94 5.55 14.56
CA ALA A 123 -8.45 6.37 13.45
C ALA A 123 -8.05 5.55 12.22
N PHE A 124 -7.79 4.25 12.37
CA PHE A 124 -7.45 3.37 11.23
C PHE A 124 -8.49 3.39 10.10
N ARG A 125 -9.74 3.71 10.40
CA ARG A 125 -10.87 3.72 9.45
C ARG A 125 -11.23 5.11 8.94
N THR A 126 -10.49 6.17 9.31
CA THR A 126 -10.82 7.56 8.96
C THR A 126 -10.01 8.08 7.78
N GLU A 127 -10.54 9.15 7.13
CA GLU A 127 -9.83 9.88 6.07
C GLU A 127 -8.55 10.57 6.57
N GLU A 128 -8.38 10.73 7.88
CA GLU A 128 -7.22 11.39 8.50
C GLU A 128 -5.99 10.48 8.64
N ARG A 129 -6.08 9.23 8.18
CA ARG A 129 -5.01 8.23 8.32
C ARG A 129 -3.64 8.69 7.79
N LYS A 130 -3.61 9.47 6.73
CA LYS A 130 -2.35 9.92 6.13
C LYS A 130 -1.66 11.00 6.95
N ILE A 131 -2.42 11.95 7.46
CA ILE A 131 -1.89 12.99 8.34
C ILE A 131 -1.48 12.38 9.68
N ASP A 132 -2.22 11.39 10.17
CA ASP A 132 -1.87 10.63 11.37
C ASP A 132 -0.54 9.87 11.20
N TYR A 133 -0.27 9.29 10.02
CA TYR A 133 1.03 8.71 9.73
C TYR A 133 2.17 9.73 9.91
N LEU A 134 2.04 10.91 9.32
CA LEU A 134 3.06 11.97 9.44
C LEU A 134 3.25 12.42 10.88
N ASN A 135 2.17 12.49 11.67
CA ASN A 135 2.25 12.83 13.09
C ASN A 135 3.00 11.76 13.89
N ARG A 136 2.69 10.49 13.68
CA ARG A 136 3.39 9.36 14.34
C ARG A 136 4.85 9.29 13.92
N LEU A 137 5.15 9.50 12.64
CA LEU A 137 6.51 9.56 12.15
C LEU A 137 7.32 10.66 12.86
N ASP A 138 6.73 11.85 13.02
CA ASP A 138 7.40 12.98 13.70
C ASP A 138 7.72 12.68 15.17
N HIS A 139 6.82 11.95 15.86
CA HIS A 139 7.04 11.52 17.24
C HIS A 139 8.02 10.34 17.37
N LEU A 140 7.96 9.38 16.44
CA LEU A 140 8.71 8.13 16.51
C LEU A 140 10.17 8.33 16.12
N VAL A 141 10.44 9.12 15.07
CA VAL A 141 11.77 9.32 14.50
C VAL A 141 12.31 10.70 14.90
N SER A 142 13.36 10.74 15.73
CA SER A 142 14.03 11.99 16.13
C SER A 142 15.18 12.36 15.21
N ASN A 143 15.81 11.38 14.52
CA ASN A 143 16.84 11.62 13.53
C ASN A 143 16.24 12.40 12.34
N GLN A 144 16.66 13.67 12.19
CA GLN A 144 16.03 14.58 11.22
C GLN A 144 16.29 14.20 9.76
N GLU A 145 17.45 13.63 9.44
CA GLU A 145 17.77 13.16 8.08
C GLU A 145 16.87 11.99 7.69
N MET A 146 16.76 10.97 8.55
CA MET A 146 15.86 9.85 8.36
C MET A 146 14.38 10.30 8.28
N LYS A 147 13.98 11.23 9.16
CA LYS A 147 12.63 11.81 9.14
C LYS A 147 12.31 12.48 7.82
N ASN A 148 13.23 13.30 7.29
CA ASN A 148 13.09 13.95 5.97
C ASN A 148 12.90 12.91 4.86
N GLU A 149 13.75 11.89 4.85
CA GLU A 149 13.70 10.82 3.84
C GLU A 149 12.40 10.02 3.93
N PHE A 150 12.02 9.56 5.12
CA PHE A 150 10.84 8.71 5.32
C PHE A 150 9.54 9.47 5.02
N ALA A 151 9.43 10.72 5.49
CA ALA A 151 8.29 11.58 5.16
C ALA A 151 8.18 11.83 3.65
N THR A 152 9.31 12.04 2.97
CA THR A 152 9.33 12.28 1.52
C THR A 152 8.91 11.04 0.74
N LYS A 153 9.43 9.87 1.10
CA LYS A 153 9.03 8.58 0.47
C LYS A 153 7.55 8.31 0.68
N TYR A 154 7.05 8.53 1.90
CA TYR A 154 5.64 8.39 2.20
C TYR A 154 4.78 9.34 1.37
N MET A 155 5.14 10.62 1.25
CA MET A 155 4.38 11.59 0.45
C MET A 155 4.38 11.25 -1.04
N LYS A 156 5.49 10.77 -1.59
CA LYS A 156 5.54 10.28 -2.98
C LYS A 156 4.54 9.14 -3.21
N MET A 157 4.50 8.18 -2.30
CA MET A 157 3.55 7.07 -2.34
C MET A 157 2.11 7.57 -2.19
N ALA A 158 1.84 8.47 -1.25
CA ALA A 158 0.52 9.02 -1.00
C ALA A 158 -0.02 9.77 -2.23
N ILE A 159 0.79 10.61 -2.87
CA ILE A 159 0.40 11.34 -4.09
C ILE A 159 0.12 10.36 -5.25
N SER A 160 0.95 9.33 -5.42
CA SER A 160 0.78 8.36 -6.51
C SER A 160 -0.38 7.39 -6.31
N GLY A 161 -0.75 7.12 -5.06
CA GLY A 161 -1.82 6.17 -4.70
C GLY A 161 -3.21 6.79 -4.59
N GLU A 162 -3.33 8.12 -4.62
CA GLU A 162 -4.63 8.81 -4.56
C GLU A 162 -5.05 9.30 -5.94
N LEU A 163 -6.32 9.13 -6.24
CA LEU A 163 -6.93 9.65 -7.45
C LEU A 163 -8.09 10.57 -7.07
N GLY A 164 -7.95 11.87 -7.41
CA GLY A 164 -9.04 12.84 -7.23
C GLY A 164 -9.36 13.21 -5.77
N ARG A 165 -8.40 13.07 -4.82
CA ARG A 165 -8.52 13.54 -3.45
C ARG A 165 -7.48 14.63 -3.15
N PRO A 166 -7.87 15.77 -2.57
CA PRO A 166 -6.92 16.80 -2.15
C PRO A 166 -6.02 16.28 -1.01
N LEU A 167 -4.74 16.63 -1.04
CA LEU A 167 -3.72 16.27 -0.04
C LEU A 167 -3.14 17.52 0.64
N ASP A 168 -3.88 18.64 0.66
CA ASP A 168 -3.38 19.92 1.16
C ASP A 168 -2.98 19.86 2.63
N LYS A 169 -3.73 19.11 3.45
CA LYS A 169 -3.42 18.91 4.88
C LYS A 169 -2.13 18.13 5.07
N GLU A 170 -1.95 17.08 4.28
CA GLU A 170 -0.77 16.22 4.29
C GLU A 170 0.47 16.97 3.79
N ILE A 171 0.33 17.75 2.72
CA ILE A 171 1.39 18.62 2.20
C ILE A 171 1.81 19.67 3.24
N LYS A 172 0.83 20.31 3.90
CA LYS A 172 1.11 21.26 4.97
C LYS A 172 1.90 20.59 6.09
N ARG A 173 1.43 19.45 6.59
CA ARG A 173 2.09 18.71 7.68
C ARG A 173 3.49 18.23 7.28
N TYR A 174 3.64 17.72 6.07
CA TYR A 174 4.94 17.35 5.51
C TYR A 174 5.93 18.53 5.54
N ASN A 175 5.50 19.73 5.12
CA ASN A 175 6.35 20.92 5.12
C ASN A 175 6.73 21.41 6.53
N GLU A 176 5.95 21.05 7.56
CA GLU A 176 6.26 21.35 8.96
C GLU A 176 7.39 20.42 9.48
N ILE A 177 7.39 19.13 9.10
CA ILE A 177 8.31 18.13 9.62
C ILE A 177 9.57 17.95 8.77
N CYS A 178 9.48 18.12 7.45
CA CYS A 178 10.62 18.02 6.54
C CYS A 178 11.40 19.35 6.52
N THR A 179 12.67 19.32 6.90
CA THR A 179 13.55 20.49 6.91
C THR A 179 14.36 20.66 5.63
N ASP A 180 14.42 19.62 4.76
CA ASP A 180 15.18 19.66 3.51
C ASP A 180 14.39 20.40 2.42
N GLY A 181 14.95 21.53 1.96
CA GLY A 181 14.31 22.38 0.93
C GLY A 181 14.21 21.72 -0.43
N THR A 182 15.18 20.87 -0.78
CA THR A 182 15.17 20.14 -2.07
C THR A 182 14.05 19.11 -2.09
N MET A 183 13.92 18.34 -1.01
CA MET A 183 12.85 17.35 -0.87
C MET A 183 11.46 18.01 -0.86
N ARG A 184 11.31 19.13 -0.15
CA ARG A 184 10.05 19.91 -0.17
C ARG A 184 9.68 20.38 -1.57
N ASN A 185 10.64 20.89 -2.32
CA ASN A 185 10.40 21.33 -3.71
C ASN A 185 10.01 20.16 -4.61
N GLN A 186 10.64 18.99 -4.48
CA GLN A 186 10.26 17.79 -5.23
C GLN A 186 8.81 17.38 -4.99
N ILE A 187 8.37 17.36 -3.72
CA ILE A 187 6.99 17.03 -3.37
C ILE A 187 6.02 18.09 -3.88
N ALA A 188 6.37 19.38 -3.78
CA ALA A 188 5.55 20.46 -4.29
C ALA A 188 5.30 20.36 -5.82
N GLU A 189 6.36 20.09 -6.61
CA GLU A 189 6.21 19.89 -8.06
C GLU A 189 5.42 18.62 -8.40
N GLN A 190 5.64 17.52 -7.67
CA GLN A 190 4.86 16.30 -7.86
C GLN A 190 3.38 16.51 -7.53
N TYR A 191 3.06 17.24 -6.46
CA TYR A 191 1.69 17.55 -6.09
C TYR A 191 1.03 18.52 -7.08
N LYS A 192 1.77 19.50 -7.59
CA LYS A 192 1.30 20.40 -8.65
C LYS A 192 0.92 19.62 -9.92
N GLU A 193 1.76 18.66 -10.33
CA GLU A 193 1.46 17.81 -11.48
C GLU A 193 0.23 16.91 -11.19
N TYR A 194 0.13 16.36 -9.99
CA TYR A 194 -1.05 15.63 -9.56
C TYR A 194 -2.32 16.48 -9.67
N LEU A 195 -2.30 17.74 -9.19
CA LEU A 195 -3.43 18.67 -9.30
C LEU A 195 -3.76 19.01 -10.76
N ARG A 196 -2.75 19.12 -11.63
CA ARG A 196 -2.95 19.35 -13.05
C ARG A 196 -3.72 18.20 -13.71
N VAL A 197 -3.41 16.97 -13.34
CA VAL A 197 -4.01 15.76 -13.92
C VAL A 197 -5.36 15.44 -13.28
N TYR A 198 -5.43 15.46 -11.96
CA TYR A 198 -6.57 14.95 -11.18
C TYR A 198 -7.42 16.04 -10.51
N GLY A 199 -7.01 17.31 -10.59
CA GLY A 199 -7.73 18.41 -9.90
C GLY A 199 -9.19 18.56 -10.33
N ASN A 200 -9.50 18.21 -11.57
CA ASN A 200 -10.87 18.23 -12.08
C ASN A 200 -11.70 17.00 -11.64
N LEU A 201 -11.06 15.97 -11.08
CA LEU A 201 -11.73 14.77 -10.53
C LEU A 201 -12.01 14.88 -9.03
N MET A 202 -11.64 16.01 -8.42
CA MET A 202 -11.81 16.23 -6.98
C MET A 202 -13.29 16.30 -6.59
N PRO A 203 -13.65 15.88 -5.35
CA PRO A 203 -15.00 15.99 -4.84
C PRO A 203 -15.57 17.42 -5.00
N GLY A 204 -16.81 17.54 -5.44
CA GLY A 204 -17.47 18.81 -5.70
C GLY A 204 -17.17 19.44 -7.07
N LYS A 205 -16.29 18.86 -7.87
CA LYS A 205 -16.07 19.25 -9.27
C LYS A 205 -17.03 18.48 -10.20
N PRO A 206 -17.45 19.10 -11.30
CA PRO A 206 -18.20 18.37 -12.32
C PRO A 206 -17.39 17.15 -12.83
N ALA A 207 -18.00 15.98 -12.86
CA ALA A 207 -17.36 14.82 -13.46
C ALA A 207 -17.09 15.07 -14.96
N PRO A 208 -15.91 14.67 -15.46
CA PRO A 208 -15.64 14.72 -16.91
C PRO A 208 -16.70 13.90 -17.67
N ASP A 209 -17.25 14.49 -18.71
CA ASP A 209 -18.17 13.74 -19.58
C ASP A 209 -17.40 12.76 -20.46
N PHE A 210 -18.02 11.65 -20.78
CA PHE A 210 -17.51 10.65 -21.72
C PHE A 210 -18.63 10.16 -22.64
N GLU A 211 -18.25 9.73 -23.83
CA GLU A 211 -19.15 9.04 -24.76
C GLU A 211 -18.58 7.65 -25.03
N LEU A 212 -19.35 6.62 -24.76
CA LEU A 212 -18.99 5.23 -24.99
C LEU A 212 -20.06 4.56 -25.85
N ILE A 213 -19.76 3.34 -26.31
CA ILE A 213 -20.69 2.51 -27.09
C ILE A 213 -21.13 1.35 -26.21
N ASP A 214 -22.43 1.12 -26.10
CA ASP A 214 -22.99 0.02 -25.33
C ASP A 214 -22.92 -1.34 -26.09
N ASP A 215 -23.45 -2.40 -25.48
CA ASP A 215 -23.45 -3.75 -26.02
C ASP A 215 -24.38 -3.90 -27.25
N LYS A 216 -25.25 -2.92 -27.49
CA LYS A 216 -26.14 -2.85 -28.66
C LYS A 216 -25.58 -1.99 -29.79
N GLY A 217 -24.43 -1.33 -29.56
CA GLY A 217 -23.80 -0.42 -30.50
C GLY A 217 -24.34 1.01 -30.44
N GLU A 218 -25.12 1.36 -29.41
CA GLU A 218 -25.67 2.69 -29.23
C GLU A 218 -24.69 3.57 -28.41
N LYS A 219 -24.74 4.88 -28.69
CA LYS A 219 -23.92 5.85 -27.94
C LYS A 219 -24.55 6.17 -26.60
N CYS A 220 -23.73 6.15 -25.55
CA CYS A 220 -24.10 6.45 -24.18
C CYS A 220 -23.15 7.50 -23.61
N ARG A 221 -23.67 8.57 -23.02
CA ARG A 221 -22.88 9.63 -22.38
C ARG A 221 -23.18 9.69 -20.90
N LEU A 222 -22.17 10.04 -20.10
CA LEU A 222 -22.38 10.30 -18.68
C LEU A 222 -23.40 11.44 -18.46
N SER A 223 -23.34 12.46 -19.30
CA SER A 223 -24.27 13.61 -19.26
C SER A 223 -25.75 13.25 -19.46
N ASP A 224 -26.05 12.12 -20.13
CA ASP A 224 -27.41 11.64 -20.34
C ASP A 224 -28.05 11.09 -19.04
N LEU A 225 -27.21 10.78 -18.03
CA LEU A 225 -27.62 10.23 -16.74
C LEU A 225 -27.76 11.31 -15.66
N LYS A 226 -27.74 12.60 -16.03
CA LYS A 226 -27.91 13.70 -15.09
C LYS A 226 -29.26 13.60 -14.34
N GLY A 227 -29.20 13.88 -13.05
CA GLY A 227 -30.38 13.82 -12.15
C GLY A 227 -30.46 12.53 -11.35
N THR A 228 -29.54 11.58 -11.59
CA THR A 228 -29.40 10.34 -10.80
C THR A 228 -28.00 10.25 -10.19
N TYR A 229 -27.85 9.44 -9.15
CA TYR A 229 -26.55 8.97 -8.69
C TYR A 229 -26.06 7.90 -9.67
N VAL A 230 -24.87 8.08 -10.23
CA VAL A 230 -24.29 7.10 -11.16
C VAL A 230 -23.17 6.36 -10.44
N PHE A 231 -23.35 5.05 -10.28
CA PHE A 231 -22.28 4.15 -9.83
C PHE A 231 -21.57 3.61 -11.06
N VAL A 232 -20.27 3.83 -11.16
CA VAL A 232 -19.45 3.40 -12.30
C VAL A 232 -18.52 2.28 -11.83
N ASP A 233 -18.70 1.09 -12.39
CA ASP A 233 -17.77 -0.02 -12.26
C ASP A 233 -16.87 -0.08 -13.51
N VAL A 234 -15.55 -0.11 -13.31
CA VAL A 234 -14.57 -0.25 -14.40
C VAL A 234 -13.89 -1.61 -14.29
N TRP A 235 -14.02 -2.43 -15.31
CA TRP A 235 -13.55 -3.80 -15.29
C TRP A 235 -12.93 -4.24 -16.63
N ALA A 236 -12.38 -5.44 -16.69
CA ALA A 236 -11.94 -6.06 -17.94
C ALA A 236 -12.00 -7.59 -17.84
N THR A 237 -12.13 -8.27 -18.95
CA THR A 237 -12.19 -9.74 -19.01
C THR A 237 -10.90 -10.43 -18.53
N TRP A 238 -9.76 -9.76 -18.65
CA TRP A 238 -8.46 -10.21 -18.18
C TRP A 238 -8.17 -9.87 -16.71
N CYS A 239 -9.01 -9.01 -16.09
CA CYS A 239 -8.87 -8.62 -14.69
C CYS A 239 -9.53 -9.69 -13.80
N LYS A 240 -8.76 -10.65 -13.31
CA LYS A 240 -9.27 -11.76 -12.50
C LYS A 240 -10.03 -11.28 -11.26
N GLY A 241 -9.53 -10.27 -10.56
CA GLY A 241 -10.21 -9.66 -9.41
C GLY A 241 -11.55 -9.07 -9.78
N CYS A 242 -11.61 -8.31 -10.88
CA CYS A 242 -12.86 -7.73 -11.37
C CYS A 242 -13.89 -8.81 -11.72
N VAL A 243 -13.45 -9.87 -12.38
CA VAL A 243 -14.33 -11.00 -12.73
C VAL A 243 -14.91 -11.70 -11.49
N MET A 244 -14.16 -11.77 -10.40
CA MET A 244 -14.62 -12.31 -9.11
C MET A 244 -15.66 -11.42 -8.44
N GLU A 245 -15.65 -10.10 -8.69
CA GLU A 245 -16.60 -9.14 -8.16
C GLU A 245 -17.95 -9.12 -8.91
N ILE A 246 -18.03 -9.65 -10.13
CA ILE A 246 -19.25 -9.60 -10.95
C ILE A 246 -20.48 -10.15 -10.22
N PRO A 247 -20.44 -11.30 -9.48
CA PRO A 247 -21.62 -11.79 -8.76
C PRO A 247 -22.12 -10.83 -7.67
N TYR A 248 -21.23 -10.00 -7.12
CA TYR A 248 -21.61 -8.98 -6.13
C TYR A 248 -22.21 -7.75 -6.81
N MET A 249 -21.70 -7.39 -7.98
CA MET A 249 -22.27 -6.33 -8.82
C MET A 249 -23.69 -6.68 -9.31
N GLU A 250 -23.94 -7.95 -9.66
CA GLU A 250 -25.28 -8.42 -10.01
C GLU A 250 -26.26 -8.29 -8.83
N LYS A 251 -25.83 -8.68 -7.62
CA LYS A 251 -26.65 -8.48 -6.41
C LYS A 251 -26.91 -7.00 -6.11
N LEU A 252 -25.92 -6.15 -6.35
CA LEU A 252 -26.08 -4.70 -6.19
C LEU A 252 -27.11 -4.16 -7.19
N GLN A 253 -27.04 -4.60 -8.43
CA GLN A 253 -28.01 -4.25 -9.48
C GLN A 253 -29.43 -4.71 -9.13
N GLU A 254 -29.59 -5.93 -8.64
CA GLU A 254 -30.89 -6.45 -8.17
C GLU A 254 -31.43 -5.62 -7.00
N HIS A 255 -30.57 -5.27 -6.04
CA HIS A 255 -30.96 -4.47 -4.89
C HIS A 255 -31.50 -3.08 -5.28
N PHE A 256 -30.90 -2.43 -6.26
CA PHE A 256 -31.28 -1.09 -6.72
C PHE A 256 -32.19 -1.09 -7.96
N ALA A 257 -32.64 -2.25 -8.44
CA ALA A 257 -33.43 -2.36 -9.68
C ALA A 257 -34.68 -1.46 -9.73
N ASN A 258 -35.29 -1.17 -8.57
CA ASN A 258 -36.47 -0.34 -8.45
C ASN A 258 -36.18 1.09 -7.94
N ASP A 259 -34.95 1.45 -7.68
CA ASP A 259 -34.57 2.78 -7.20
C ASP A 259 -34.16 3.68 -8.36
N LYS A 260 -35.10 4.50 -8.83
CA LYS A 260 -34.87 5.43 -9.95
C LYS A 260 -33.85 6.54 -9.66
N ARG A 261 -33.37 6.66 -8.41
CA ARG A 261 -32.37 7.66 -8.03
C ARG A 261 -30.94 7.21 -8.37
N ILE A 262 -30.75 5.90 -8.64
CA ILE A 262 -29.43 5.30 -8.85
C ILE A 262 -29.38 4.61 -10.19
N THR A 263 -28.32 4.85 -10.95
CA THR A 263 -27.99 4.14 -12.19
C THR A 263 -26.64 3.46 -12.02
N LEU A 264 -26.58 2.15 -12.23
CA LEU A 264 -25.32 1.41 -12.25
C LEU A 264 -24.90 1.22 -13.70
N ILE A 265 -23.65 1.59 -14.00
CA ILE A 265 -23.03 1.37 -15.31
C ILE A 265 -21.73 0.60 -15.13
N SER A 266 -21.46 -0.31 -16.04
CA SER A 266 -20.24 -1.11 -16.06
C SER A 266 -19.47 -0.81 -17.35
N ILE A 267 -18.24 -0.33 -17.22
CA ILE A 267 -17.39 0.09 -18.34
C ILE A 267 -16.26 -0.94 -18.51
N SER A 268 -16.22 -1.56 -19.70
CA SER A 268 -15.12 -2.45 -20.05
C SER A 268 -13.87 -1.67 -20.45
N TRP A 269 -12.73 -2.06 -19.88
CA TRP A 269 -11.38 -1.59 -20.25
C TRP A 269 -10.66 -2.64 -21.13
N ASP A 270 -11.39 -3.47 -21.85
CA ASP A 270 -10.80 -4.47 -22.74
C ASP A 270 -10.13 -3.82 -23.96
N TYR A 271 -9.07 -4.47 -24.47
CA TYR A 271 -8.32 -3.96 -25.62
C TYR A 271 -9.16 -3.88 -26.90
N THR A 272 -10.21 -4.70 -27.03
CA THR A 272 -11.10 -4.68 -28.19
C THR A 272 -12.54 -4.94 -27.75
N GLN A 273 -13.48 -4.26 -28.40
CA GLN A 273 -14.92 -4.46 -28.19
C GLN A 273 -15.33 -5.93 -28.40
N LYS A 274 -14.71 -6.63 -29.34
CA LYS A 274 -15.02 -8.04 -29.62
C LYS A 274 -14.78 -8.94 -28.41
N VAL A 275 -13.68 -8.78 -27.70
CA VAL A 275 -13.33 -9.58 -26.50
C VAL A 275 -14.39 -9.39 -25.43
N TRP A 276 -14.77 -8.16 -25.15
CA TRP A 276 -15.83 -7.83 -24.19
C TRP A 276 -17.18 -8.42 -24.60
N LEU A 277 -17.65 -8.21 -25.86
CA LEU A 277 -18.92 -8.75 -26.35
C LEU A 277 -18.96 -10.30 -26.35
N ASP A 278 -17.85 -10.95 -26.72
CA ASP A 278 -17.75 -12.41 -26.67
C ASP A 278 -17.81 -12.95 -25.23
N TYR A 279 -17.33 -12.18 -24.27
CA TYR A 279 -17.44 -12.52 -22.84
C TYR A 279 -18.90 -12.40 -22.37
N LEU A 280 -19.58 -11.31 -22.69
CA LEU A 280 -21.00 -11.11 -22.32
C LEU A 280 -21.91 -12.21 -22.87
N LYS A 281 -21.66 -12.69 -24.12
CA LYS A 281 -22.47 -13.77 -24.74
C LYS A 281 -22.32 -15.12 -24.05
N LYS A 282 -21.26 -15.34 -23.28
CA LYS A 282 -20.97 -16.61 -22.60
C LYS A 282 -21.58 -16.66 -21.19
N ARG A 283 -22.10 -15.57 -20.70
CA ARG A 283 -22.78 -15.42 -19.41
C ARG A 283 -24.28 -15.38 -19.59
#